data_a3b541526532f2c5506400bb83670696
#
_entry.id   a3b541526532f2c5506400bb83670696
#
_cell.length_a   1.000
_cell.length_b   1.000
_cell.length_c   1.000
_cell.angle_alpha   90.00
_cell.angle_beta   90.00
_cell.angle_gamma   90.00
#
_symmetry.space_group_name_H-M   'P 1'
#
loop_
_entity.id
_entity.type
_entity.pdbx_description
1 polymer ?
#
loop_
_entity_poly.entity_id
_entity_poly.type
_entity_poly.pdbx_seq_one_letter_code
_entity_poly.pdbx_strand_id
1 'polypeptide(L)'
;MPSMWRQVRLVRSQDLTKGTFYFFMTHLTFPSQKADESLKSRMPPFALVVVGMCGSGKSSVAAYLKRQGWPVVRFGDITIRELERRGLAVCEANERRVRQELRAEHGMDAYAKMLLPTIRDHLARGPVVLDGLYSWSEYKYLLGNLQERLLVVAVVAPRKLRYARLASRPERPLSPEEAFSRDLAEIETLEKGGPIAMADETILNTGSLEQLEQAVEVIIRERVASAQEGCERGASAQEGCERGT
;
A
#
# COMPACT_ATOMS: atom_id res chain seq x y z
N MET A 1 -23.90 -17.22 -23.14
CA MET A 1 -22.52 -17.19 -23.66
C MET A 1 -21.61 -17.75 -22.56
N PRO A 2 -20.76 -18.75 -22.84
CA PRO A 2 -20.11 -19.53 -21.79
C PRO A 2 -18.90 -18.81 -21.19
N SER A 3 -18.80 -18.97 -19.90
CA SER A 3 -17.76 -18.61 -18.96
C SER A 3 -16.34 -18.93 -19.44
N MET A 4 -15.50 -17.89 -19.56
CA MET A 4 -14.07 -17.99 -19.86
C MET A 4 -13.23 -17.97 -18.56
N TRP A 5 -13.74 -18.59 -17.50
CA TRP A 5 -13.08 -18.72 -16.20
C TRP A 5 -12.78 -20.19 -15.90
N ARG A 6 -11.90 -20.82 -16.67
CA ARG A 6 -11.25 -22.06 -16.26
C ARG A 6 -9.95 -22.21 -17.01
N GLN A 7 -8.85 -21.98 -16.33
CA GLN A 7 -7.67 -22.84 -16.28
C GLN A 7 -6.51 -22.10 -15.58
N VAL A 8 -6.59 -22.01 -14.25
CA VAL A 8 -5.37 -22.02 -13.45
C VAL A 8 -5.04 -23.51 -13.28
N ARG A 9 -4.20 -24.05 -14.15
CA ARG A 9 -3.66 -25.40 -13.97
C ARG A 9 -2.51 -25.30 -12.98
N LEU A 10 -2.73 -25.74 -11.74
CA LEU A 10 -1.68 -26.11 -10.82
C LEU A 10 -0.91 -27.30 -11.42
N VAL A 11 0.23 -27.03 -12.03
CA VAL A 11 1.18 -28.09 -12.38
C VAL A 11 1.91 -28.47 -11.09
N ARG A 12 1.46 -29.55 -10.44
CA ARG A 12 2.25 -30.24 -9.44
C ARG A 12 3.43 -30.92 -10.15
N SER A 13 4.60 -30.34 -10.06
CA SER A 13 5.84 -31.05 -10.36
C SER A 13 6.15 -31.98 -9.18
N GLN A 14 6.13 -33.28 -9.43
CA GLN A 14 6.62 -34.30 -8.51
C GLN A 14 8.14 -34.40 -8.63
N ASP A 15 8.87 -33.41 -8.12
CA ASP A 15 10.31 -33.52 -7.93
C ASP A 15 10.70 -32.81 -6.62
N LEU A 16 10.61 -33.57 -5.52
CA LEU A 16 10.78 -33.13 -4.14
C LEU A 16 12.24 -33.13 -3.66
N THR A 17 13.24 -32.99 -4.54
CA THR A 17 14.65 -33.11 -4.12
C THR A 17 15.47 -31.84 -4.18
N LYS A 18 14.93 -30.70 -4.60
CA LYS A 18 15.66 -29.40 -4.48
C LYS A 18 14.64 -28.30 -4.12
N GLY A 19 14.66 -27.89 -2.86
CA GLY A 19 13.78 -26.90 -2.27
C GLY A 19 13.97 -25.49 -2.83
N THR A 20 13.44 -25.23 -4.03
CA THR A 20 13.33 -23.89 -4.58
C THR A 20 11.98 -23.79 -5.28
N PHE A 21 11.03 -23.16 -4.60
CA PHE A 21 9.75 -22.82 -5.23
C PHE A 21 9.96 -21.63 -6.17
N TYR A 22 10.02 -21.89 -7.48
CA TYR A 22 9.88 -20.86 -8.50
C TYR A 22 8.40 -20.73 -8.88
N PHE A 23 7.80 -19.61 -8.51
CA PHE A 23 6.52 -19.22 -9.09
C PHE A 23 6.77 -18.73 -10.52
N PHE A 24 6.50 -19.55 -11.51
CA PHE A 24 6.44 -19.14 -12.91
C PHE A 24 5.11 -18.40 -13.15
N MET A 25 5.14 -17.08 -13.14
CA MET A 25 4.08 -16.27 -13.73
C MET A 25 4.23 -16.37 -15.25
N THR A 26 3.40 -17.21 -15.88
CA THR A 26 3.25 -17.21 -17.34
C THR A 26 2.68 -15.88 -17.80
N HIS A 27 3.25 -15.31 -18.86
CA HIS A 27 2.87 -14.06 -19.48
C HIS A 27 1.37 -14.01 -19.81
N LEU A 28 0.60 -13.37 -18.97
CA LEU A 28 -0.71 -12.85 -19.32
C LEU A 28 -0.52 -11.42 -19.83
N THR A 29 -0.48 -11.28 -21.16
CA THR A 29 -0.58 -9.97 -21.81
C THR A 29 -2.00 -9.45 -21.63
N PHE A 30 -2.20 -8.57 -20.66
CA PHE A 30 -3.44 -7.81 -20.54
C PHE A 30 -3.33 -6.53 -21.38
N PRO A 31 -4.36 -6.20 -22.17
CA PRO A 31 -4.38 -4.91 -22.85
C PRO A 31 -4.35 -3.78 -21.80
N SER A 32 -3.50 -2.80 -22.02
CA SER A 32 -3.43 -1.55 -21.28
C SER A 32 -4.76 -0.79 -21.46
N GLN A 33 -5.75 -1.10 -20.64
CA GLN A 33 -6.97 -0.31 -20.55
C GLN A 33 -6.83 0.67 -19.38
N LYS A 34 -7.09 1.97 -19.66
CA LYS A 34 -7.38 2.97 -18.63
C LYS A 34 -8.36 2.33 -17.65
N ALA A 35 -8.08 2.44 -16.35
CA ALA A 35 -8.97 1.92 -15.33
C ALA A 35 -10.39 2.39 -15.62
N ASP A 36 -11.27 1.45 -15.88
CA ASP A 36 -12.65 1.70 -16.28
C ASP A 36 -13.32 2.53 -15.16
N GLU A 37 -13.79 3.73 -15.48
CA GLU A 37 -14.49 4.60 -14.51
C GLU A 37 -15.70 3.89 -13.88
N SER A 38 -16.28 2.91 -14.59
CA SER A 38 -17.34 2.05 -14.06
C SER A 38 -16.85 1.13 -12.92
N LEU A 39 -15.58 0.76 -12.91
CA LEU A 39 -14.98 -0.04 -11.84
C LEU A 39 -14.90 0.76 -10.54
N LYS A 40 -14.51 2.05 -10.63
CA LYS A 40 -14.37 2.93 -9.46
C LYS A 40 -15.69 3.21 -8.77
N SER A 41 -16.77 3.38 -9.53
CA SER A 41 -18.11 3.64 -8.97
C SER A 41 -18.71 2.43 -8.24
N ARG A 42 -18.18 1.24 -8.50
CA ARG A 42 -18.61 -0.03 -7.87
C ARG A 42 -17.68 -0.49 -6.74
N MET A 43 -16.57 0.21 -6.51
CA MET A 43 -15.64 -0.15 -5.44
C MET A 43 -16.21 0.21 -4.08
N PRO A 44 -16.17 -0.71 -3.11
CA PRO A 44 -16.42 -0.33 -1.73
C PRO A 44 -15.39 0.69 -1.27
N PRO A 45 -15.72 1.62 -0.37
CA PRO A 45 -14.76 2.58 0.15
C PRO A 45 -13.74 1.87 1.04
N PHE A 46 -12.46 1.86 0.63
CA PHE A 46 -11.34 1.35 1.41
C PHE A 46 -10.11 2.23 1.28
N ALA A 47 -9.26 2.21 2.32
CA ALA A 47 -7.97 2.87 2.33
C ALA A 47 -6.88 1.86 1.95
N LEU A 48 -6.25 2.04 0.79
CA LEU A 48 -5.10 1.26 0.37
C LEU A 48 -3.83 1.87 0.95
N VAL A 49 -3.21 1.19 1.89
CA VAL A 49 -1.97 1.63 2.54
C VAL A 49 -0.78 0.91 1.91
N VAL A 50 0.17 1.68 1.39
CA VAL A 50 1.39 1.11 0.81
C VAL A 50 2.54 1.19 1.81
N VAL A 51 2.98 0.02 2.28
CA VAL A 51 4.09 -0.10 3.24
C VAL A 51 5.32 -0.75 2.61
N GLY A 52 6.46 -0.69 3.28
CA GLY A 52 7.72 -1.28 2.83
C GLY A 52 8.93 -0.41 3.17
N MET A 53 10.14 -0.96 3.12
CA MET A 53 11.39 -0.26 3.41
C MET A 53 11.74 0.78 2.35
N CYS A 54 12.63 1.71 2.68
CA CYS A 54 13.12 2.71 1.74
C CYS A 54 13.69 2.05 0.47
N GLY A 55 13.37 2.59 -0.72
CA GLY A 55 13.81 2.00 -2.00
C GLY A 55 13.02 0.80 -2.49
N SER A 56 11.99 0.33 -1.78
CA SER A 56 11.19 -0.83 -2.19
C SER A 56 10.26 -0.58 -3.40
N GLY A 57 9.89 0.68 -3.70
CA GLY A 57 9.00 1.03 -4.81
C GLY A 57 7.62 1.56 -4.41
N LYS A 58 7.37 1.82 -3.12
CA LYS A 58 6.11 2.39 -2.62
C LYS A 58 5.64 3.64 -3.37
N SER A 59 6.55 4.58 -3.56
CA SER A 59 6.23 5.84 -4.25
C SER A 59 5.82 5.63 -5.72
N SER A 60 6.35 4.58 -6.37
CA SER A 60 5.94 4.20 -7.73
C SER A 60 4.50 3.69 -7.74
N VAL A 61 4.10 2.89 -6.74
CA VAL A 61 2.70 2.44 -6.58
C VAL A 61 1.77 3.63 -6.34
N ALA A 62 2.12 4.52 -5.41
CA ALA A 62 1.31 5.71 -5.14
C ALA A 62 1.19 6.64 -6.36
N ALA A 63 2.29 6.84 -7.11
CA ALA A 63 2.30 7.62 -8.34
C ALA A 63 1.46 6.96 -9.44
N TYR A 64 1.53 5.65 -9.59
CA TYR A 64 0.69 4.89 -10.52
C TYR A 64 -0.80 5.10 -10.22
N LEU A 65 -1.22 4.84 -8.99
CA LEU A 65 -2.63 4.99 -8.59
C LEU A 65 -3.12 6.44 -8.72
N LYS A 66 -2.25 7.42 -8.44
CA LYS A 66 -2.55 8.84 -8.69
C LYS A 66 -2.82 9.10 -10.18
N ARG A 67 -2.01 8.55 -11.10
CA ARG A 67 -2.25 8.64 -12.55
C ARG A 67 -3.58 7.98 -12.97
N GLN A 68 -3.97 6.94 -12.25
CA GLN A 68 -5.28 6.30 -12.44
C GLN A 68 -6.44 7.10 -11.79
N GLY A 69 -6.18 8.30 -11.28
CA GLY A 69 -7.18 9.20 -10.69
C GLY A 69 -7.62 8.82 -9.28
N TRP A 70 -6.82 8.05 -8.53
CA TRP A 70 -7.09 7.79 -7.12
C TRP A 70 -6.64 8.98 -6.27
N PRO A 71 -7.42 9.40 -5.27
CA PRO A 71 -6.95 10.36 -4.29
C PRO A 71 -5.81 9.76 -3.48
N VAL A 72 -4.76 10.55 -3.23
CA VAL A 72 -3.59 10.12 -2.47
C VAL A 72 -3.42 11.05 -1.28
N VAL A 73 -3.46 10.48 -0.08
CA VAL A 73 -3.17 11.18 1.18
C VAL A 73 -1.74 10.84 1.58
N ARG A 74 -0.85 11.83 1.55
CA ARG A 74 0.56 11.66 1.90
C ARG A 74 0.82 12.09 3.34
N PHE A 75 1.37 11.19 4.13
CA PHE A 75 1.71 11.46 5.52
C PHE A 75 2.78 12.57 5.64
N GLY A 76 3.73 12.58 4.72
CA GLY A 76 4.77 13.61 4.66
C GLY A 76 4.26 15.04 4.49
N ASP A 77 3.07 15.24 3.92
CA ASP A 77 2.51 16.57 3.69
C ASP A 77 2.23 17.34 4.98
N ILE A 78 2.02 16.64 6.11
CA ILE A 78 1.93 17.28 7.44
C ILE A 78 3.24 17.98 7.78
N THR A 79 4.38 17.31 7.58
CA THR A 79 5.69 17.89 7.83
C THR A 79 5.91 19.12 6.96
N ILE A 80 5.57 19.04 5.68
CA ILE A 80 5.75 20.18 4.75
C ILE A 80 4.88 21.36 5.18
N ARG A 81 3.59 21.14 5.46
CA ARG A 81 2.68 22.19 5.96
C ARG A 81 3.17 22.83 7.25
N GLU A 82 3.74 22.04 8.15
CA GLU A 82 4.27 22.56 9.41
C GLU A 82 5.56 23.36 9.20
N LEU A 83 6.43 22.97 8.26
CA LEU A 83 7.58 23.78 7.84
C LEU A 83 7.13 25.10 7.25
N GLU A 84 6.17 25.10 6.35
CA GLU A 84 5.59 26.30 5.76
C GLU A 84 5.00 27.23 6.82
N ARG A 85 4.21 26.68 7.75
CA ARG A 85 3.62 27.44 8.88
C ARG A 85 4.67 28.11 9.76
N ARG A 86 5.85 27.47 9.93
CA ARG A 86 6.98 28.00 10.71
C ARG A 86 7.93 28.91 9.91
N GLY A 87 7.72 29.07 8.62
CA GLY A 87 8.65 29.80 7.73
C GLY A 87 10.01 29.13 7.57
N LEU A 88 10.08 27.79 7.72
CA LEU A 88 11.30 27.02 7.64
C LEU A 88 11.52 26.48 6.23
N ALA A 89 12.79 26.52 5.76
CA ALA A 89 13.14 25.93 4.49
C ALA A 89 12.92 24.40 4.48
N VAL A 90 12.45 23.87 3.34
CA VAL A 90 12.27 22.43 3.13
C VAL A 90 13.65 21.80 2.91
N CYS A 91 14.19 21.20 3.96
CA CYS A 91 15.44 20.43 3.93
C CYS A 91 15.38 19.30 4.95
N GLU A 92 16.21 18.25 4.77
CA GLU A 92 16.17 17.03 5.62
C GLU A 92 16.35 17.36 7.11
N ALA A 93 17.22 18.32 7.46
CA ALA A 93 17.43 18.70 8.85
C ALA A 93 16.15 19.28 9.50
N ASN A 94 15.48 20.19 8.81
CA ASN A 94 14.23 20.79 9.29
C ASN A 94 13.08 19.76 9.28
N GLU A 95 12.96 18.95 8.22
CA GLU A 95 11.97 17.89 8.15
C GLU A 95 12.14 16.87 9.30
N ARG A 96 13.37 16.45 9.57
CA ARG A 96 13.68 15.53 10.69
C ARG A 96 13.28 16.15 12.03
N ARG A 97 13.68 17.39 12.25
CA ARG A 97 13.33 18.11 13.49
C ARG A 97 11.81 18.19 13.68
N VAL A 98 11.08 18.66 12.69
CA VAL A 98 9.62 18.76 12.75
C VAL A 98 8.95 17.41 12.97
N ARG A 99 9.42 16.34 12.27
CA ARG A 99 8.90 14.98 12.51
C ARG A 99 9.12 14.52 13.95
N GLN A 100 10.28 14.80 14.52
CA GLN A 100 10.58 14.44 15.91
C GLN A 100 9.72 15.23 16.90
N GLU A 101 9.60 16.55 16.72
CA GLU A 101 8.79 17.42 17.57
C GLU A 101 7.31 17.02 17.53
N LEU A 102 6.72 16.82 16.35
CA LEU A 102 5.34 16.38 16.21
C LEU A 102 5.06 15.04 16.91
N ARG A 103 6.00 14.09 16.81
CA ARG A 103 5.86 12.80 17.51
C ARG A 103 6.08 12.92 19.01
N ALA A 104 6.98 13.78 19.46
CA ALA A 104 7.19 14.03 20.89
C ALA A 104 5.96 14.67 21.54
N GLU A 105 5.28 15.57 20.81
CA GLU A 105 4.11 16.30 21.32
C GLU A 105 2.82 15.47 21.24
N HIS A 106 2.61 14.73 20.13
CA HIS A 106 1.32 14.09 19.83
C HIS A 106 1.36 12.56 19.85
N GLY A 107 2.53 11.97 20.10
CA GLY A 107 2.75 10.52 20.11
C GLY A 107 3.22 9.97 18.77
N MET A 108 3.65 8.69 18.76
CA MET A 108 4.17 8.01 17.57
C MET A 108 3.09 7.79 16.49
N ASP A 109 1.83 7.95 16.81
CA ASP A 109 0.68 7.86 15.92
C ASP A 109 0.15 9.24 15.45
N ALA A 110 0.89 10.32 15.73
CA ALA A 110 0.53 11.71 15.46
C ALA A 110 0.01 11.93 14.02
N TYR A 111 0.73 11.43 13.03
CA TYR A 111 0.38 11.63 11.62
C TYR A 111 -0.93 10.94 11.25
N ALA A 112 -1.15 9.73 11.74
CA ALA A 112 -2.41 9.02 11.52
C ALA A 112 -3.59 9.74 12.16
N LYS A 113 -3.42 10.27 13.38
CA LYS A 113 -4.43 11.08 14.07
C LYS A 113 -4.79 12.34 13.29
N MET A 114 -3.78 13.07 12.82
CA MET A 114 -3.97 14.32 12.07
C MET A 114 -4.62 14.10 10.71
N LEU A 115 -4.37 12.95 10.06
CA LEU A 115 -4.89 12.64 8.73
C LEU A 115 -6.22 11.90 8.74
N LEU A 116 -6.63 11.30 9.86
CA LEU A 116 -7.86 10.51 9.92
C LEU A 116 -9.11 11.24 9.42
N PRO A 117 -9.36 12.54 9.74
CA PRO A 117 -10.50 13.27 9.19
C PRO A 117 -10.45 13.32 7.66
N THR A 118 -9.31 13.69 7.07
CA THR A 118 -9.12 13.74 5.62
C THR A 118 -9.30 12.36 4.96
N ILE A 119 -8.80 11.31 5.61
CA ILE A 119 -8.98 9.93 5.12
C ILE A 119 -10.47 9.56 5.11
N ARG A 120 -11.21 9.87 6.18
CA ARG A 120 -12.65 9.62 6.25
C ARG A 120 -13.45 10.40 5.21
N ASP A 121 -13.08 11.65 4.94
CA ASP A 121 -13.71 12.47 3.90
C ASP A 121 -13.51 11.87 2.49
N HIS A 122 -12.33 11.30 2.20
CA HIS A 122 -12.12 10.56 0.96
C HIS A 122 -12.91 9.26 0.93
N LEU A 123 -12.91 8.49 2.02
CA LEU A 123 -13.64 7.23 2.12
C LEU A 123 -15.15 7.39 1.99
N ALA A 124 -15.71 8.56 2.30
CA ALA A 124 -17.11 8.86 2.04
C ALA A 124 -17.45 8.96 0.53
N ARG A 125 -16.43 9.15 -0.32
CA ARG A 125 -16.58 9.30 -1.77
C ARG A 125 -16.04 8.12 -2.57
N GLY A 126 -15.30 7.20 -1.93
CA GLY A 126 -14.70 6.03 -2.58
C GLY A 126 -13.35 5.64 -1.97
N PRO A 127 -12.57 4.83 -2.68
CA PRO A 127 -11.27 4.38 -2.20
C PRO A 127 -10.23 5.51 -2.18
N VAL A 128 -9.25 5.40 -1.28
CA VAL A 128 -8.15 6.35 -1.11
C VAL A 128 -6.83 5.62 -0.92
N VAL A 129 -5.74 6.18 -1.44
CA VAL A 129 -4.37 5.68 -1.23
C VAL A 129 -3.72 6.44 -0.09
N LEU A 130 -3.11 5.71 0.85
CA LEU A 130 -2.32 6.28 1.94
C LEU A 130 -0.84 6.02 1.66
N ASP A 131 -0.10 7.10 1.35
CA ASP A 131 1.35 7.05 1.09
C ASP A 131 2.12 7.55 2.31
N GLY A 132 2.94 6.68 2.88
CA GLY A 132 3.87 7.06 3.92
C GLY A 132 3.45 6.69 5.34
N LEU A 133 2.70 5.63 5.53
CA LEU A 133 2.57 5.00 6.84
C LEU A 133 3.96 4.51 7.29
N TYR A 134 4.47 5.09 8.38
CA TYR A 134 5.86 4.86 8.78
C TYR A 134 6.02 4.09 10.09
N SER A 135 5.06 4.16 11.03
CA SER A 135 5.22 3.54 12.35
C SER A 135 4.20 2.46 12.66
N TRP A 136 4.58 1.55 13.56
CA TRP A 136 3.67 0.56 14.11
C TRP A 136 2.50 1.19 14.86
N SER A 137 2.74 2.29 15.55
CA SER A 137 1.70 3.04 16.26
C SER A 137 0.68 3.66 15.31
N GLU A 138 1.12 4.25 14.19
CA GLU A 138 0.22 4.74 13.12
C GLU A 138 -0.64 3.63 12.54
N TYR A 139 -0.04 2.45 12.27
CA TYR A 139 -0.76 1.27 11.77
C TYR A 139 -1.87 0.83 12.74
N LYS A 140 -1.53 0.65 14.02
CA LYS A 140 -2.51 0.24 15.05
C LYS A 140 -3.66 1.26 15.17
N TYR A 141 -3.34 2.55 15.10
CA TYR A 141 -4.34 3.60 15.15
C TYR A 141 -5.30 3.55 13.96
N LEU A 142 -4.76 3.41 12.74
CA LEU A 142 -5.61 3.28 11.54
C LEU A 142 -6.43 2.00 11.56
N LEU A 143 -5.85 0.87 11.96
CA LEU A 143 -6.56 -0.41 12.07
C LEU A 143 -7.76 -0.29 13.01
N GLY A 144 -7.58 0.30 14.19
CA GLY A 144 -8.66 0.51 15.15
C GLY A 144 -9.77 1.46 14.69
N ASN A 145 -9.45 2.40 13.76
CA ASN A 145 -10.40 3.42 13.29
C ASN A 145 -11.06 3.10 11.94
N LEU A 146 -10.44 2.29 11.09
CA LEU A 146 -10.90 1.97 9.74
C LEU A 146 -11.32 0.51 9.58
N GLN A 147 -10.82 -0.39 10.42
CA GLN A 147 -11.14 -1.82 10.46
C GLN A 147 -11.08 -2.48 9.06
N GLU A 148 -12.14 -3.14 8.62
CA GLU A 148 -12.24 -3.84 7.33
C GLU A 148 -12.05 -2.96 6.10
N ARG A 149 -12.10 -1.63 6.27
CA ARG A 149 -11.81 -0.67 5.21
C ARG A 149 -10.34 -0.37 5.04
N LEU A 150 -9.44 -1.00 5.80
CA LEU A 150 -8.00 -0.88 5.64
C LEU A 150 -7.49 -2.06 4.80
N LEU A 151 -6.79 -1.77 3.71
CA LEU A 151 -6.07 -2.76 2.90
C LEU A 151 -4.60 -2.37 2.91
N VAL A 152 -3.77 -3.19 3.53
CA VAL A 152 -2.33 -2.94 3.66
C VAL A 152 -1.56 -3.77 2.64
N VAL A 153 -0.83 -3.09 1.75
CA VAL A 153 -0.03 -3.72 0.70
C VAL A 153 1.46 -3.47 0.98
N ALA A 154 2.19 -4.53 1.27
CA ALA A 154 3.63 -4.47 1.43
C ALA A 154 4.34 -4.56 0.07
N VAL A 155 5.15 -3.56 -0.24
CA VAL A 155 6.07 -3.62 -1.39
C VAL A 155 7.45 -3.98 -0.87
N VAL A 156 7.94 -5.16 -1.22
CA VAL A 156 9.19 -5.72 -0.72
C VAL A 156 10.20 -5.86 -1.86
N ALA A 157 11.44 -5.54 -1.59
CA ALA A 157 12.55 -5.78 -2.51
C ALA A 157 13.81 -6.14 -1.72
N PRO A 158 14.71 -6.98 -2.26
CA PRO A 158 15.97 -7.32 -1.62
C PRO A 158 16.81 -6.08 -1.29
N ARG A 159 17.48 -6.07 -0.15
CA ARG A 159 18.29 -4.94 0.33
C ARG A 159 19.26 -4.42 -0.74
N LYS A 160 20.00 -5.31 -1.42
CA LYS A 160 20.93 -4.95 -2.49
C LYS A 160 20.25 -4.14 -3.60
N LEU A 161 19.08 -4.56 -4.03
CA LEU A 161 18.30 -3.87 -5.07
C LEU A 161 17.78 -2.50 -4.58
N ARG A 162 17.28 -2.45 -3.34
CA ARG A 162 16.82 -1.19 -2.74
C ARG A 162 17.95 -0.15 -2.66
N TYR A 163 19.14 -0.57 -2.23
CA TYR A 163 20.31 0.32 -2.12
C TYR A 163 20.78 0.81 -3.49
N ALA A 164 20.81 -0.06 -4.50
CA ALA A 164 21.10 0.36 -5.88
C ALA A 164 20.09 1.42 -6.37
N ARG A 165 18.80 1.21 -6.12
CA ARG A 165 17.74 2.18 -6.47
C ARG A 165 17.89 3.50 -5.71
N LEU A 166 18.30 3.46 -4.44
CA LEU A 166 18.52 4.65 -3.62
C LEU A 166 19.73 5.45 -4.08
N ALA A 167 20.81 4.78 -4.49
CA ALA A 167 22.01 5.42 -5.02
C ALA A 167 21.78 6.07 -6.40
N SER A 168 20.89 5.50 -7.22
CA SER A 168 20.60 6.02 -8.57
C SER A 168 19.49 7.07 -8.64
N ARG A 169 18.94 7.51 -7.52
CA ARG A 169 17.86 8.52 -7.51
C ARG A 169 18.37 9.86 -8.07
N PRO A 170 17.56 10.55 -8.93
CA PRO A 170 17.88 11.89 -9.38
C PRO A 170 17.90 12.90 -8.22
N GLU A 171 17.01 12.72 -7.26
CA GLU A 171 16.88 13.59 -6.09
C GLU A 171 17.27 12.82 -4.81
N ARG A 172 18.18 13.42 -4.02
CA ARG A 172 18.64 12.88 -2.73
C ARG A 172 19.12 11.42 -2.84
N PRO A 173 20.12 11.14 -3.70
CA PRO A 173 20.76 9.82 -3.71
C PRO A 173 21.32 9.50 -2.34
N LEU A 174 21.35 8.24 -1.95
CA LEU A 174 21.93 7.80 -0.69
C LEU A 174 23.12 6.87 -0.96
N SER A 175 24.21 7.06 -0.20
CA SER A 175 25.29 6.07 -0.15
C SER A 175 24.80 4.76 0.48
N PRO A 176 25.50 3.64 0.31
CA PRO A 176 25.16 2.39 0.99
C PRO A 176 25.09 2.52 2.51
N GLU A 177 25.99 3.31 3.12
CA GLU A 177 26.07 3.57 4.55
C GLU A 177 24.86 4.39 5.03
N GLU A 178 24.48 5.42 4.28
CA GLU A 178 23.29 6.23 4.57
C GLU A 178 21.99 5.41 4.42
N ALA A 179 21.93 4.56 3.39
CA ALA A 179 20.80 3.65 3.20
C ALA A 179 20.67 2.64 4.32
N PHE A 180 21.79 2.10 4.82
CA PHE A 180 21.83 1.18 5.96
C PHE A 180 21.42 1.89 7.26
N SER A 181 21.98 3.06 7.55
CA SER A 181 21.60 3.87 8.71
C SER A 181 20.11 4.21 8.71
N ARG A 182 19.56 4.51 7.52
CA ARG A 182 18.13 4.77 7.37
C ARG A 182 17.29 3.53 7.62
N ASP A 183 17.69 2.37 7.13
CA ASP A 183 16.99 1.10 7.39
C ASP A 183 16.96 0.80 8.90
N LEU A 184 18.09 0.97 9.63
CA LEU A 184 18.12 0.81 11.08
C LEU A 184 17.14 1.77 11.79
N ALA A 185 17.17 3.05 11.45
CA ALA A 185 16.28 4.03 12.05
C ALA A 185 14.80 3.73 11.75
N GLU A 186 14.46 3.26 10.55
CA GLU A 186 13.10 2.85 10.19
C GLU A 186 12.64 1.61 11.00
N ILE A 187 13.55 0.69 11.32
CA ILE A 187 13.23 -0.52 12.09
C ILE A 187 13.19 -0.22 13.59
N GLU A 188 14.25 0.40 14.13
CA GLU A 188 14.42 0.56 15.57
C GLU A 188 13.55 1.67 16.18
N THR A 189 13.36 2.78 15.43
CA THR A 189 12.62 3.93 15.96
C THR A 189 11.15 3.91 15.55
N LEU A 190 10.85 3.52 14.31
CA LEU A 190 9.49 3.54 13.77
C LEU A 190 8.81 2.17 13.84
N GLU A 191 9.55 1.12 14.18
CA GLU A 191 9.04 -0.26 14.22
C GLU A 191 8.35 -0.66 12.90
N LYS A 192 8.93 -0.20 11.78
CA LYS A 192 8.32 -0.31 10.45
C LYS A 192 8.16 -1.77 9.98
N GLY A 193 8.90 -2.69 10.57
CA GLY A 193 8.75 -4.12 10.35
C GLY A 193 7.33 -4.62 10.68
N GLY A 194 6.68 -4.04 11.69
CA GLY A 194 5.32 -4.43 12.11
C GLY A 194 4.29 -4.28 10.99
N PRO A 195 4.07 -3.09 10.42
CA PRO A 195 3.13 -2.90 9.32
C PRO A 195 3.45 -3.74 8.07
N ILE A 196 4.74 -4.00 7.81
CA ILE A 196 5.16 -4.85 6.68
C ILE A 196 4.79 -6.32 6.94
N ALA A 197 5.02 -6.81 8.17
CA ALA A 197 4.69 -8.18 8.54
C ALA A 197 3.19 -8.45 8.64
N MET A 198 2.39 -7.40 8.92
CA MET A 198 0.94 -7.47 9.07
C MET A 198 0.20 -7.03 7.80
N ALA A 199 0.89 -6.95 6.66
CA ALA A 199 0.25 -6.60 5.40
C ALA A 199 -0.69 -7.70 4.93
N ASP A 200 -1.85 -7.31 4.39
CA ASP A 200 -2.83 -8.21 3.80
C ASP A 200 -2.30 -8.83 2.51
N GLU A 201 -1.54 -8.03 1.73
CA GLU A 201 -0.95 -8.45 0.47
C GLU A 201 0.53 -8.05 0.38
N THR A 202 1.32 -8.85 -0.33
CA THR A 202 2.75 -8.60 -0.51
C THR A 202 3.16 -8.66 -1.97
N ILE A 203 3.76 -7.58 -2.48
CA ILE A 203 4.34 -7.51 -3.81
C ILE A 203 5.86 -7.60 -3.71
N LEU A 204 6.44 -8.63 -4.33
CA LEU A 204 7.89 -8.75 -4.50
C LEU A 204 8.33 -7.93 -5.72
N ASN A 205 8.84 -6.72 -5.47
CA ASN A 205 9.26 -5.78 -6.52
C ASN A 205 10.73 -5.99 -6.92
N THR A 206 10.98 -7.01 -7.71
CA THR A 206 12.31 -7.31 -8.28
C THR A 206 12.38 -7.09 -9.79
N GLY A 207 11.26 -6.83 -10.42
CA GLY A 207 11.11 -6.70 -11.86
C GLY A 207 11.01 -5.24 -12.35
N SER A 208 10.32 -5.07 -13.46
CA SER A 208 10.09 -3.77 -14.10
C SER A 208 8.98 -2.97 -13.40
N LEU A 209 8.85 -1.70 -13.79
CA LEU A 209 7.78 -0.83 -13.28
C LEU A 209 6.39 -1.36 -13.72
N GLU A 210 6.28 -1.83 -14.94
CA GLU A 210 5.04 -2.39 -15.50
C GLU A 210 4.58 -3.61 -14.71
N GLN A 211 5.52 -4.48 -14.31
CA GLN A 211 5.19 -5.65 -13.48
C GLN A 211 4.71 -5.25 -12.10
N LEU A 212 5.28 -4.19 -11.51
CA LEU A 212 4.79 -3.63 -10.25
C LEU A 212 3.38 -3.07 -10.39
N GLU A 213 3.11 -2.32 -11.45
CA GLU A 213 1.79 -1.73 -11.74
C GLU A 213 0.73 -2.81 -11.97
N GLN A 214 1.06 -3.86 -12.73
CA GLN A 214 0.20 -5.03 -12.95
C GLN A 214 -0.14 -5.76 -11.64
N ALA A 215 0.85 -5.97 -10.76
CA ALA A 215 0.62 -6.60 -9.47
C ALA A 215 -0.35 -5.80 -8.59
N VAL A 216 -0.26 -4.48 -8.60
CA VAL A 216 -1.20 -3.60 -7.90
C VAL A 216 -2.61 -3.73 -8.48
N GLU A 217 -2.75 -3.77 -9.80
CA GLU A 217 -4.07 -3.94 -10.45
C GLU A 217 -4.74 -5.26 -10.06
N VAL A 218 -3.97 -6.35 -10.02
CA VAL A 218 -4.50 -7.66 -9.60
C VAL A 218 -5.07 -7.59 -8.19
N ILE A 219 -4.31 -7.04 -7.23
CA ILE A 219 -4.76 -6.89 -5.84
C ILE A 219 -6.05 -6.07 -5.74
N ILE A 220 -6.13 -4.96 -6.48
CA ILE A 220 -7.33 -4.12 -6.49
C ILE A 220 -8.54 -4.88 -7.05
N ARG A 221 -8.37 -5.60 -8.16
CA ARG A 221 -9.45 -6.39 -8.77
C ARG A 221 -9.96 -7.49 -7.85
N GLU A 222 -9.06 -8.20 -7.19
CA GLU A 222 -9.40 -9.25 -6.21
C GLU A 222 -10.16 -8.68 -5.01
N ARG A 223 -9.74 -7.52 -4.51
CA ARG A 223 -10.45 -6.82 -3.41
C ARG A 223 -11.87 -6.44 -3.81
N VAL A 224 -12.06 -5.93 -5.04
CA VAL A 224 -13.38 -5.57 -5.58
C VAL A 224 -14.26 -6.81 -5.73
N ALA A 225 -13.72 -7.89 -6.29
CA ALA A 225 -14.46 -9.14 -6.49
C ALA A 225 -14.93 -9.74 -5.15
N SER A 226 -14.04 -9.80 -4.16
CA SER A 226 -14.37 -10.33 -2.82
C SER A 226 -15.45 -9.52 -2.11
N ALA A 227 -15.46 -8.19 -2.30
CA ALA A 227 -16.48 -7.32 -1.71
C ALA A 227 -17.86 -7.53 -2.37
N GLN A 228 -17.91 -7.82 -3.67
CA GLN A 228 -19.17 -8.11 -4.39
C GLN A 228 -19.76 -9.44 -3.96
N GLU A 229 -18.95 -10.48 -3.84
CA GLU A 229 -19.40 -11.79 -3.35
C GLU A 229 -19.92 -11.76 -1.89
N GLY A 230 -19.33 -10.91 -1.05
CA GLY A 230 -19.80 -10.69 0.32
C GLY A 230 -21.17 -10.02 0.36
N CYS A 231 -21.45 -9.08 -0.55
CA CYS A 231 -22.74 -8.39 -0.66
C CYS A 231 -23.85 -9.35 -1.15
N GLU A 232 -23.57 -10.19 -2.14
CA GLU A 232 -24.53 -11.17 -2.68
C GLU A 232 -24.92 -12.24 -1.65
N ARG A 233 -23.96 -12.72 -0.85
CA ARG A 233 -24.22 -13.66 0.24
C ARG A 233 -25.04 -13.05 1.38
N GLY A 234 -24.84 -11.78 1.70
CA GLY A 234 -25.63 -11.05 2.69
C GLY A 234 -27.09 -10.84 2.24
N ALA A 235 -27.32 -10.53 0.97
CA ALA A 235 -28.64 -10.34 0.40
C ALA A 235 -29.47 -11.66 0.37
N SER A 236 -28.85 -12.77 -0.01
CA SER A 236 -29.51 -14.08 -0.05
C SER A 236 -29.85 -14.64 1.35
N ALA A 237 -29.08 -14.27 2.38
CA ALA A 237 -29.37 -14.65 3.76
C ALA A 237 -30.57 -13.90 4.36
N GLN A 238 -30.81 -12.66 3.95
CA GLN A 238 -31.98 -11.88 4.37
C GLN A 238 -33.28 -12.35 3.71
N GLU A 239 -33.27 -12.70 2.42
CA GLU A 239 -34.44 -13.25 1.74
C GLU A 239 -34.88 -14.63 2.25
N GLY A 240 -33.95 -15.41 2.83
CA GLY A 240 -34.25 -16.69 3.43
C GLY A 240 -34.95 -16.58 4.79
N CYS A 241 -34.74 -15.49 5.53
CA CYS A 241 -35.34 -15.26 6.85
C CYS A 241 -36.80 -14.75 6.74
N GLU A 242 -37.16 -14.05 5.67
CA GLU A 242 -38.50 -13.50 5.46
C GLU A 242 -39.51 -14.56 4.92
N ARG A 243 -39.06 -15.71 4.41
CA ARG A 243 -39.90 -16.79 3.89
C ARG A 243 -40.19 -17.90 4.89
N GLY A 244 -39.73 -17.77 6.14
CA GLY A 244 -39.86 -18.79 7.22
C GLY A 244 -40.85 -18.42 8.34
N THR A 245 -41.73 -17.41 8.14
CA THR A 245 -42.80 -17.06 9.09
C THR A 245 -44.19 -17.31 8.53
#